data_4bc1200c74fee8d5ff9e7dc486eeb7d4
#
_entry.id   4bc1200c74fee8d5ff9e7dc486eeb7d4
#
_cell.length_a   1.000
_cell.length_b   1.000
_cell.length_c   1.000
_cell.angle_alpha   90.00
_cell.angle_beta   90.00
_cell.angle_gamma   90.00
#
_symmetry.space_group_name_H-M   'P 1'
#
loop_
_entity.id
_entity.type
_entity.pdbx_description
1 polymer ?
#
loop_
_entity_poly.entity_id
_entity_poly.type
_entity_poly.pdbx_seq_one_letter_code
_entity_poly.pdbx_strand_id
1 'polypeptide(L)'
;MATRKTKGAKGGGTIRQRPDGRWEARYTLGIDPGTGKQIQKSVYGKTQREVRQKLTAITAEIDSGTFTQEDKTTVEQWLNIWLDEYMGDKKYGTIRNYKNACRYHIIPYIGQCRLSDLKPHMIQTLYNRLQRGEDDKPPLSPKTIRNVHGVLSKALNQAVLNEMIRLNPAQLTTLPRKVQKDIQTLTDEQIKQFFVVVERDSYRSILKFILFSGVRESEAIGLTWDCIDFERGTIRIYHQLLQRPKSEGGYTLAPLKNDRERLLTPPPTLLALLKERKHEQMQQRMKAGLAWHGWGSAEEQNTWFVFTTEFGDHYCPQTVYDHFKRIARQIGAEKANVHSLRHTYAVLCLQNGDDVKTVQSNLGHATAAFTLDVYGHVSEKMRQDSANRMEAYMRSTVYGKTQNG
;
A
#
# COMPACT_ATOMS: atom_id res chain seq x y z
N MET A 1 -15.72 -26.06 -70.41
CA MET A 1 -14.45 -26.43 -69.76
C MET A 1 -14.51 -26.02 -68.28
N ALA A 2 -14.57 -26.96 -67.38
CA ALA A 2 -14.67 -26.68 -65.95
C ALA A 2 -13.30 -26.36 -65.36
N THR A 3 -13.14 -25.21 -64.82
CA THR A 3 -11.91 -24.74 -64.15
C THR A 3 -11.70 -25.54 -62.83
N ARG A 4 -10.63 -26.33 -62.79
CA ARG A 4 -10.15 -27.08 -61.61
C ARG A 4 -9.86 -26.12 -60.48
N LYS A 5 -10.64 -26.19 -59.40
CA LYS A 5 -10.29 -25.55 -58.12
C LYS A 5 -9.06 -26.27 -57.55
N THR A 6 -7.90 -25.62 -57.56
CA THR A 6 -6.74 -26.05 -56.85
C THR A 6 -7.02 -25.95 -55.33
N LYS A 7 -7.02 -27.07 -54.61
CA LYS A 7 -7.04 -27.08 -53.13
C LYS A 7 -5.75 -26.46 -52.63
N GLY A 8 -5.83 -25.29 -51.95
CA GLY A 8 -4.72 -24.70 -51.27
C GLY A 8 -4.21 -25.60 -50.17
N ALA A 9 -2.92 -25.50 -49.83
CA ALA A 9 -2.27 -26.21 -48.73
C ALA A 9 -3.04 -26.01 -47.39
N LYS A 10 -3.10 -27.03 -46.55
CA LYS A 10 -3.69 -26.95 -45.21
C LYS A 10 -2.98 -25.81 -44.43
N GLY A 11 -3.72 -24.78 -44.05
CA GLY A 11 -3.22 -23.59 -43.35
C GLY A 11 -3.15 -22.28 -44.15
N GLY A 12 -3.08 -22.35 -45.48
CA GLY A 12 -3.03 -21.18 -46.35
C GLY A 12 -4.41 -20.63 -46.68
N GLY A 13 -4.99 -19.76 -45.90
CA GLY A 13 -6.33 -19.19 -45.98
C GLY A 13 -6.96 -19.05 -47.38
N THR A 14 -8.26 -18.76 -47.48
CA THR A 14 -9.00 -18.66 -48.72
C THR A 14 -9.07 -17.20 -49.18
N ILE A 15 -8.65 -16.90 -50.43
CA ILE A 15 -8.77 -15.56 -51.04
C ILE A 15 -9.91 -15.58 -52.06
N ARG A 16 -10.81 -14.60 -51.96
CA ARG A 16 -11.93 -14.41 -52.87
C ARG A 16 -12.20 -12.94 -53.16
N GLN A 17 -12.79 -12.67 -54.33
CA GLN A 17 -13.32 -11.35 -54.60
C GLN A 17 -14.78 -11.28 -54.14
N ARG A 18 -15.16 -10.20 -53.50
CA ARG A 18 -16.51 -9.91 -53.04
C ARG A 18 -17.32 -9.24 -54.12
N PRO A 19 -18.67 -9.28 -54.04
CA PRO A 19 -19.54 -8.59 -55.03
C PRO A 19 -19.30 -7.06 -55.07
N ASP A 20 -18.78 -6.46 -53.98
CA ASP A 20 -18.45 -5.04 -53.90
C ASP A 20 -17.08 -4.68 -54.52
N GLY A 21 -16.45 -5.64 -55.25
CA GLY A 21 -15.18 -5.47 -55.92
C GLY A 21 -13.93 -5.60 -55.05
N ARG A 22 -14.07 -5.62 -53.71
CA ARG A 22 -12.95 -5.77 -52.81
C ARG A 22 -12.50 -7.24 -52.68
N TRP A 23 -11.23 -7.44 -52.43
CA TRP A 23 -10.66 -8.77 -52.14
C TRP A 23 -10.69 -9.07 -50.64
N GLU A 24 -11.06 -10.32 -50.30
CA GLU A 24 -11.13 -10.84 -48.95
C GLU A 24 -10.26 -12.08 -48.85
N ALA A 25 -9.39 -12.17 -47.80
CA ALA A 25 -8.76 -13.42 -47.41
C ALA A 25 -9.20 -13.81 -46.01
N ARG A 26 -9.49 -15.09 -45.79
CA ARG A 26 -9.85 -15.67 -44.47
C ARG A 26 -8.72 -16.50 -43.93
N TYR A 27 -8.46 -16.35 -42.64
CA TYR A 27 -7.48 -17.14 -41.90
C TYR A 27 -8.07 -17.64 -40.57
N THR A 28 -7.53 -18.72 -40.04
CA THR A 28 -7.97 -19.34 -38.77
C THR A 28 -7.02 -18.91 -37.67
N LEU A 29 -7.54 -18.35 -36.58
CA LEU A 29 -6.79 -17.97 -35.39
C LEU A 29 -6.60 -19.13 -34.40
N GLY A 30 -7.53 -20.09 -34.36
CA GLY A 30 -7.55 -21.17 -33.40
C GLY A 30 -8.94 -21.77 -33.29
N ILE A 31 -9.16 -22.49 -32.22
CA ILE A 31 -10.45 -23.14 -31.88
C ILE A 31 -10.98 -22.47 -30.60
N ASP A 32 -12.23 -22.04 -30.61
CA ASP A 32 -12.93 -21.55 -29.44
C ASP A 32 -13.05 -22.68 -28.39
N PRO A 33 -12.45 -22.52 -27.19
CA PRO A 33 -12.44 -23.58 -26.18
C PRO A 33 -13.82 -23.87 -25.60
N GLY A 34 -14.77 -22.94 -25.67
CA GLY A 34 -16.14 -23.11 -25.18
C GLY A 34 -17.07 -23.82 -26.17
N THR A 35 -16.87 -23.59 -27.47
CA THR A 35 -17.76 -24.08 -28.52
C THR A 35 -17.12 -25.14 -29.45
N GLY A 36 -15.80 -25.36 -29.37
CA GLY A 36 -15.04 -26.23 -30.26
C GLY A 36 -14.99 -25.82 -31.74
N LYS A 37 -15.50 -24.62 -32.08
CA LYS A 37 -15.54 -24.10 -33.43
C LYS A 37 -14.28 -23.32 -33.79
N GLN A 38 -13.89 -23.34 -35.08
CA GLN A 38 -12.77 -22.56 -35.57
C GLN A 38 -13.09 -21.05 -35.52
N ILE A 39 -12.19 -20.27 -34.90
CA ILE A 39 -12.24 -18.80 -34.93
C ILE A 39 -11.60 -18.35 -36.25
N GLN A 40 -12.43 -17.86 -37.19
CA GLN A 40 -11.98 -17.38 -38.48
C GLN A 40 -12.10 -15.85 -38.55
N LYS A 41 -11.09 -15.20 -39.13
CA LYS A 41 -11.09 -13.76 -39.41
C LYS A 41 -10.77 -13.48 -40.88
N SER A 42 -11.10 -12.26 -41.34
CA SER A 42 -10.91 -11.84 -42.71
C SER A 42 -10.07 -10.57 -42.76
N VAL A 43 -9.19 -10.49 -43.75
CA VAL A 43 -8.51 -9.25 -44.16
C VAL A 43 -9.00 -8.83 -45.53
N TYR A 44 -9.02 -7.52 -45.76
CA TYR A 44 -9.55 -6.89 -46.99
C TYR A 44 -8.49 -6.03 -47.66
N GLY A 45 -8.59 -5.92 -48.97
CA GLY A 45 -7.76 -5.04 -49.79
C GLY A 45 -8.42 -4.72 -51.13
N LYS A 46 -7.87 -3.72 -51.82
CA LYS A 46 -8.34 -3.29 -53.16
C LYS A 46 -7.88 -4.26 -54.25
N THR A 47 -6.76 -4.95 -54.07
CA THR A 47 -6.19 -5.90 -55.04
C THR A 47 -5.91 -7.26 -54.41
N GLN A 48 -5.92 -8.32 -55.21
CA GLN A 48 -5.57 -9.67 -54.78
C GLN A 48 -4.15 -9.73 -54.21
N ARG A 49 -3.21 -8.98 -54.80
CA ARG A 49 -1.81 -8.91 -54.38
C ARG A 49 -1.69 -8.35 -52.95
N GLU A 50 -2.40 -7.25 -52.69
CA GLU A 50 -2.42 -6.61 -51.37
C GLU A 50 -2.95 -7.56 -50.29
N VAL A 51 -4.07 -8.23 -50.55
CA VAL A 51 -4.68 -9.18 -49.59
C VAL A 51 -3.80 -10.39 -49.37
N ARG A 52 -3.10 -10.89 -50.41
CA ARG A 52 -2.14 -11.99 -50.28
C ARG A 52 -0.95 -11.59 -49.41
N GLN A 53 -0.39 -10.39 -49.58
CA GLN A 53 0.70 -9.89 -48.75
C GLN A 53 0.28 -9.76 -47.28
N LYS A 54 -0.91 -9.20 -47.00
CA LYS A 54 -1.48 -9.11 -45.66
C LYS A 54 -1.68 -10.50 -45.04
N LEU A 55 -2.22 -11.44 -45.79
CA LEU A 55 -2.43 -12.81 -45.35
C LEU A 55 -1.11 -13.50 -44.98
N THR A 56 -0.09 -13.39 -45.83
CA THR A 56 1.23 -13.99 -45.59
C THR A 56 1.88 -13.39 -44.35
N ALA A 57 1.82 -12.08 -44.16
CA ALA A 57 2.33 -11.42 -42.96
C ALA A 57 1.65 -11.93 -41.67
N ILE A 58 0.30 -11.99 -41.69
CA ILE A 58 -0.50 -12.47 -40.56
C ILE A 58 -0.23 -13.95 -40.28
N THR A 59 -0.14 -14.80 -41.33
CA THR A 59 0.12 -16.23 -41.15
C THR A 59 1.53 -16.45 -40.54
N ALA A 60 2.54 -15.69 -41.00
CA ALA A 60 3.88 -15.74 -40.42
C ALA A 60 3.89 -15.31 -38.97
N GLU A 61 3.10 -14.29 -38.58
CA GLU A 61 2.96 -13.88 -37.18
C GLU A 61 2.24 -14.93 -36.33
N ILE A 62 1.23 -15.62 -36.87
CA ILE A 62 0.52 -16.71 -36.18
C ILE A 62 1.47 -17.90 -35.97
N ASP A 63 2.20 -18.30 -37.01
CA ASP A 63 3.13 -19.43 -37.00
C ASP A 63 4.33 -19.20 -36.05
N SER A 64 4.77 -17.94 -35.93
CA SER A 64 5.83 -17.53 -34.98
C SER A 64 5.33 -17.27 -33.56
N GLY A 65 4.01 -17.39 -33.31
CA GLY A 65 3.41 -17.07 -32.01
C GLY A 65 3.43 -15.56 -31.67
N THR A 66 3.73 -14.70 -32.65
CA THR A 66 3.82 -13.24 -32.45
C THR A 66 2.54 -12.50 -32.87
N PHE A 67 1.54 -13.22 -33.33
CA PHE A 67 0.27 -12.64 -33.74
C PHE A 67 -0.48 -12.12 -32.52
N THR A 68 -0.64 -10.82 -32.44
CA THR A 68 -1.54 -10.19 -31.47
C THR A 68 -2.81 -9.78 -32.21
N GLN A 69 -3.96 -10.32 -31.80
CA GLN A 69 -5.23 -9.92 -32.36
C GLN A 69 -5.40 -8.39 -32.16
N GLU A 70 -5.84 -7.65 -33.19
CA GLU A 70 -6.27 -6.26 -33.00
C GLU A 70 -7.46 -6.25 -32.04
N ASP A 71 -7.16 -6.21 -30.76
CA ASP A 71 -8.16 -6.02 -29.74
C ASP A 71 -8.51 -4.53 -29.70
N LYS A 72 -9.80 -4.23 -29.86
CA LYS A 72 -10.32 -2.86 -29.79
C LYS A 72 -10.42 -2.35 -28.36
N THR A 73 -10.04 -3.17 -27.38
CA THR A 73 -10.11 -2.87 -25.96
C THR A 73 -9.30 -1.60 -25.66
N THR A 74 -9.95 -0.64 -25.03
CA THR A 74 -9.29 0.58 -24.57
C THR A 74 -8.55 0.34 -23.26
N VAL A 75 -7.62 1.24 -22.92
CA VAL A 75 -6.90 1.21 -21.65
C VAL A 75 -7.90 1.23 -20.48
N GLU A 76 -8.96 2.03 -20.54
CA GLU A 76 -10.00 2.08 -19.51
C GLU A 76 -10.72 0.74 -19.36
N GLN A 77 -11.16 0.14 -20.47
CA GLN A 77 -11.83 -1.17 -20.44
C GLN A 77 -10.93 -2.25 -19.84
N TRP A 78 -9.66 -2.27 -20.25
CA TRP A 78 -8.69 -3.20 -19.70
C TRP A 78 -8.44 -2.99 -18.20
N LEU A 79 -8.25 -1.75 -17.75
CA LEU A 79 -8.03 -1.45 -16.35
C LEU A 79 -9.21 -1.87 -15.47
N ASN A 80 -10.44 -1.70 -15.95
CA ASN A 80 -11.63 -2.16 -15.23
C ASN A 80 -11.67 -3.69 -15.16
N ILE A 81 -11.47 -4.40 -16.26
CA ILE A 81 -11.37 -5.87 -16.26
C ILE A 81 -10.27 -6.34 -15.30
N TRP A 82 -9.09 -5.73 -15.36
CA TRP A 82 -7.97 -6.08 -14.50
C TRP A 82 -8.26 -5.85 -13.01
N LEU A 83 -8.96 -4.77 -12.66
CA LEU A 83 -9.35 -4.48 -11.28
C LEU A 83 -10.43 -5.43 -10.75
N ASP A 84 -11.30 -5.94 -11.61
CA ASP A 84 -12.40 -6.79 -11.20
C ASP A 84 -11.99 -8.28 -11.18
N GLU A 85 -11.18 -8.74 -12.16
CA GLU A 85 -10.86 -10.16 -12.32
C GLU A 85 -9.53 -10.59 -11.67
N TYR A 86 -8.55 -9.67 -11.53
CA TYR A 86 -7.19 -10.02 -11.10
C TYR A 86 -6.82 -9.53 -9.70
N MET A 87 -7.78 -9.00 -8.94
CA MET A 87 -7.52 -8.43 -7.60
C MET A 87 -8.07 -9.25 -6.44
N GLY A 88 -8.63 -10.44 -6.69
CA GLY A 88 -9.35 -11.25 -5.69
C GLY A 88 -8.56 -11.57 -4.42
N ASP A 89 -7.24 -11.73 -4.52
CA ASP A 89 -6.34 -12.02 -3.40
C ASP A 89 -5.78 -10.77 -2.69
N LYS A 90 -6.09 -9.58 -3.17
CA LYS A 90 -5.52 -8.34 -2.63
C LYS A 90 -6.33 -7.78 -1.46
N LYS A 91 -5.63 -7.21 -0.48
CA LYS A 91 -6.27 -6.52 0.66
C LYS A 91 -7.06 -5.30 0.16
N TYR A 92 -8.23 -5.06 0.76
CA TYR A 92 -9.16 -3.97 0.39
C TYR A 92 -8.45 -2.60 0.19
N GLY A 93 -7.57 -2.20 1.11
CA GLY A 93 -6.82 -0.94 0.98
C GLY A 93 -5.94 -0.87 -0.27
N THR A 94 -5.41 -2.01 -0.74
CA THR A 94 -4.63 -2.08 -1.99
C THR A 94 -5.54 -1.89 -3.20
N ILE A 95 -6.68 -2.60 -3.22
CA ILE A 95 -7.68 -2.48 -4.30
C ILE A 95 -8.19 -1.04 -4.39
N ARG A 96 -8.55 -0.43 -3.26
CA ARG A 96 -8.98 0.98 -3.20
C ARG A 96 -7.93 1.93 -3.78
N ASN A 97 -6.67 1.76 -3.40
CA ASN A 97 -5.58 2.59 -3.92
C ASN A 97 -5.37 2.38 -5.42
N TYR A 98 -5.51 1.16 -5.93
CA TYR A 98 -5.42 0.87 -7.36
C TYR A 98 -6.60 1.48 -8.12
N LYS A 99 -7.83 1.31 -7.62
CA LYS A 99 -9.03 1.95 -8.18
C LYS A 99 -8.87 3.48 -8.24
N ASN A 100 -8.37 4.09 -7.17
CA ASN A 100 -8.12 5.53 -7.13
C ASN A 100 -7.04 5.96 -8.14
N ALA A 101 -5.93 5.23 -8.24
CA ALA A 101 -4.88 5.53 -9.23
C ALA A 101 -5.41 5.43 -10.66
N CYS A 102 -6.19 4.41 -10.99
CA CYS A 102 -6.83 4.26 -12.29
C CYS A 102 -7.81 5.40 -12.56
N ARG A 103 -8.76 5.62 -11.64
CA ARG A 103 -9.88 6.57 -11.82
C ARG A 103 -9.43 8.02 -11.91
N TYR A 104 -8.49 8.45 -11.05
CA TYR A 104 -8.13 9.86 -10.94
C TYR A 104 -6.86 10.25 -11.70
N HIS A 105 -5.97 9.28 -11.99
CA HIS A 105 -4.65 9.60 -12.53
C HIS A 105 -4.30 8.90 -13.85
N ILE A 106 -5.00 7.85 -14.27
CA ILE A 106 -4.66 7.13 -15.51
C ILE A 106 -5.76 7.31 -16.55
N ILE A 107 -6.99 6.88 -16.24
CA ILE A 107 -8.12 6.87 -17.16
C ILE A 107 -8.40 8.26 -17.78
N PRO A 108 -8.39 9.38 -17.02
CA PRO A 108 -8.68 10.70 -17.57
C PRO A 108 -7.72 11.14 -18.68
N TYR A 109 -6.53 10.57 -18.76
CA TYR A 109 -5.49 11.01 -19.71
C TYR A 109 -5.27 10.04 -20.87
N ILE A 110 -5.33 8.74 -20.62
CA ILE A 110 -5.04 7.71 -21.62
C ILE A 110 -6.13 6.64 -21.75
N GLY A 111 -7.24 6.74 -21.01
CA GLY A 111 -8.28 5.71 -20.95
C GLY A 111 -8.91 5.39 -22.29
N GLN A 112 -9.10 6.38 -23.16
CA GLN A 112 -9.71 6.22 -24.47
C GLN A 112 -8.75 5.67 -25.54
N CYS A 113 -7.45 5.62 -25.24
CA CYS A 113 -6.47 5.03 -26.15
C CYS A 113 -6.70 3.51 -26.25
N ARG A 114 -6.60 2.94 -27.45
CA ARG A 114 -6.59 1.48 -27.61
C ARG A 114 -5.34 0.92 -26.94
N LEU A 115 -5.48 -0.20 -26.27
CA LEU A 115 -4.39 -0.86 -25.57
C LEU A 115 -3.22 -1.20 -26.52
N SER A 116 -3.52 -1.64 -27.75
CA SER A 116 -2.55 -1.91 -28.81
C SER A 116 -1.78 -0.66 -29.30
N ASP A 117 -2.39 0.50 -29.19
CA ASP A 117 -1.86 1.78 -29.70
C ASP A 117 -1.10 2.57 -28.62
N LEU A 118 -1.13 2.11 -27.39
CA LEU A 118 -0.48 2.76 -26.26
C LEU A 118 1.05 2.75 -26.40
N LYS A 119 1.66 3.92 -26.56
CA LYS A 119 3.09 4.11 -26.76
C LYS A 119 3.79 4.67 -25.52
N PRO A 120 5.10 4.41 -25.32
CA PRO A 120 5.85 4.92 -24.17
C PRO A 120 5.77 6.44 -24.00
N HIS A 121 5.83 7.20 -25.09
CA HIS A 121 5.76 8.67 -25.03
C HIS A 121 4.41 9.18 -24.50
N MET A 122 3.30 8.47 -24.74
CA MET A 122 1.98 8.85 -24.22
C MET A 122 1.95 8.69 -22.70
N ILE A 123 2.54 7.62 -22.18
CA ILE A 123 2.67 7.38 -20.74
C ILE A 123 3.65 8.38 -20.11
N GLN A 124 4.74 8.71 -20.83
CA GLN A 124 5.68 9.75 -20.37
C GLN A 124 4.99 11.11 -20.26
N THR A 125 4.17 11.45 -21.25
CA THR A 125 3.37 12.69 -21.23
C THR A 125 2.41 12.70 -20.03
N LEU A 126 1.74 11.58 -19.73
CA LEU A 126 0.91 11.44 -18.53
C LEU A 126 1.71 11.77 -17.27
N TYR A 127 2.90 11.18 -17.06
CA TYR A 127 3.71 11.45 -15.87
C TYR A 127 4.16 12.90 -15.77
N ASN A 128 4.54 13.51 -16.90
CA ASN A 128 4.95 14.91 -16.94
C ASN A 128 3.77 15.85 -16.59
N ARG A 129 2.55 15.55 -17.05
CA ARG A 129 1.33 16.27 -16.70
C ARG A 129 1.03 16.16 -15.19
N LEU A 130 1.05 14.95 -14.65
CA LEU A 130 0.85 14.73 -13.22
C LEU A 130 1.89 15.45 -12.36
N GLN A 131 3.13 15.58 -12.87
CA GLN A 131 4.20 16.27 -12.15
C GLN A 131 4.07 17.79 -12.18
N ARG A 132 3.55 18.36 -13.28
CA ARG A 132 3.36 19.82 -13.43
C ARG A 132 2.10 20.30 -12.71
N GLY A 133 1.10 19.43 -12.63
CA GLY A 133 -0.28 19.81 -12.32
C GLY A 133 -0.97 20.40 -13.56
N GLU A 134 -2.25 20.24 -13.68
CA GLU A 134 -3.09 20.80 -14.75
C GLU A 134 -4.49 21.11 -14.22
N ASP A 135 -5.17 22.12 -14.80
CA ASP A 135 -6.59 22.38 -14.61
C ASP A 135 -7.08 22.27 -13.16
N ASP A 136 -6.68 23.16 -12.32
CA ASP A 136 -7.03 23.18 -10.88
C ASP A 136 -6.53 21.98 -10.04
N LYS A 137 -5.77 21.06 -10.64
CA LYS A 137 -5.16 19.93 -9.91
C LYS A 137 -3.73 20.24 -9.50
N PRO A 138 -3.41 20.19 -8.21
CA PRO A 138 -2.04 20.45 -7.75
C PRO A 138 -1.07 19.37 -8.28
N PRO A 139 0.22 19.73 -8.45
CA PRO A 139 1.26 18.79 -8.86
C PRO A 139 1.37 17.61 -7.89
N LEU A 140 1.53 16.41 -8.44
CA LEU A 140 1.72 15.21 -7.64
C LEU A 140 3.18 15.01 -7.25
N SER A 141 3.37 14.47 -6.05
CA SER A 141 4.72 14.13 -5.58
C SER A 141 5.36 13.02 -6.43
N PRO A 142 6.70 12.99 -6.56
CA PRO A 142 7.41 11.90 -7.23
C PRO A 142 7.02 10.51 -6.73
N LYS A 143 6.76 10.37 -5.44
CA LYS A 143 6.30 9.10 -4.83
C LYS A 143 4.92 8.70 -5.36
N THR A 144 3.98 9.65 -5.47
CA THR A 144 2.63 9.37 -5.98
C THR A 144 2.69 8.95 -7.45
N ILE A 145 3.48 9.65 -8.30
CA ILE A 145 3.66 9.30 -9.70
C ILE A 145 4.25 7.89 -9.85
N ARG A 146 5.26 7.53 -9.02
CA ARG A 146 5.82 6.17 -8.99
C ARG A 146 4.80 5.12 -8.57
N ASN A 147 3.88 5.44 -7.66
CA ASN A 147 2.78 4.54 -7.30
C ASN A 147 1.80 4.37 -8.46
N VAL A 148 1.43 5.45 -9.16
CA VAL A 148 0.60 5.40 -10.37
C VAL A 148 1.25 4.54 -11.45
N HIS A 149 2.56 4.75 -11.70
CA HIS A 149 3.33 3.90 -12.61
C HIS A 149 3.29 2.42 -12.20
N GLY A 150 3.48 2.13 -10.91
CA GLY A 150 3.45 0.76 -10.40
C GLY A 150 2.10 0.05 -10.65
N VAL A 151 0.99 0.78 -10.55
CA VAL A 151 -0.35 0.27 -10.87
C VAL A 151 -0.49 0.03 -12.37
N LEU A 152 -0.19 1.04 -13.20
CA LEU A 152 -0.28 0.94 -14.65
C LEU A 152 0.62 -0.18 -15.19
N SER A 153 1.87 -0.24 -14.74
CA SER A 153 2.82 -1.26 -15.19
C SER A 153 2.38 -2.68 -14.83
N LYS A 154 1.76 -2.89 -13.66
CA LYS A 154 1.20 -4.20 -13.28
C LYS A 154 0.04 -4.61 -14.18
N ALA A 155 -0.89 -3.69 -14.45
CA ALA A 155 -2.01 -3.95 -15.34
C ALA A 155 -1.53 -4.25 -16.77
N LEU A 156 -0.54 -3.50 -17.29
CA LEU A 156 0.02 -3.73 -18.61
C LEU A 156 0.87 -5.02 -18.69
N ASN A 157 1.58 -5.40 -17.61
CA ASN A 157 2.22 -6.72 -17.56
C ASN A 157 1.20 -7.86 -17.64
N GLN A 158 0.06 -7.72 -16.98
CA GLN A 158 -1.01 -8.72 -17.11
C GLN A 158 -1.58 -8.75 -18.55
N ALA A 159 -1.69 -7.61 -19.22
CA ALA A 159 -2.08 -7.55 -20.62
C ALA A 159 -1.08 -8.25 -21.55
N VAL A 160 0.23 -8.17 -21.23
CA VAL A 160 1.27 -8.94 -21.95
C VAL A 160 1.09 -10.45 -21.71
N LEU A 161 0.85 -10.89 -20.46
CA LEU A 161 0.60 -12.29 -20.13
C LEU A 161 -0.67 -12.84 -20.79
N ASN A 162 -1.65 -11.98 -21.02
CA ASN A 162 -2.89 -12.31 -21.73
C ASN A 162 -2.76 -12.15 -23.27
N GLU A 163 -1.55 -11.91 -23.78
CA GLU A 163 -1.25 -11.74 -25.20
C GLU A 163 -2.02 -10.59 -25.90
N MET A 164 -2.57 -9.65 -25.11
CA MET A 164 -3.28 -8.48 -25.63
C MET A 164 -2.33 -7.44 -26.22
N ILE A 165 -1.10 -7.34 -25.67
CA ILE A 165 -0.01 -6.49 -26.17
C ILE A 165 1.32 -7.26 -26.10
N ARG A 166 2.23 -6.95 -27.04
CA ARG A 166 3.53 -7.65 -27.14
C ARG A 166 4.51 -7.31 -26.01
N LEU A 167 4.49 -6.07 -25.56
CA LEU A 167 5.39 -5.57 -24.51
C LEU A 167 4.69 -4.48 -23.67
N ASN A 168 5.17 -4.31 -22.46
CA ASN A 168 4.66 -3.27 -21.57
C ASN A 168 5.33 -1.93 -21.86
N PRO A 169 4.61 -0.94 -22.47
CA PRO A 169 5.20 0.34 -22.81
C PRO A 169 5.56 1.20 -21.59
N ALA A 170 5.00 0.92 -20.41
CA ALA A 170 5.33 1.65 -19.19
C ALA A 170 6.78 1.38 -18.72
N GLN A 171 7.36 0.22 -19.04
CA GLN A 171 8.74 -0.10 -18.68
C GLN A 171 9.78 0.77 -19.41
N LEU A 172 9.40 1.37 -20.54
CA LEU A 172 10.26 2.22 -21.36
C LEU A 172 10.14 3.71 -21.02
N THR A 173 9.56 4.05 -19.86
CA THR A 173 9.36 5.42 -19.42
C THR A 173 10.34 5.83 -18.32
N THR A 174 10.64 7.12 -18.26
CA THR A 174 11.49 7.71 -17.22
C THR A 174 10.64 8.21 -16.06
N LEU A 175 10.97 7.76 -14.85
CA LEU A 175 10.26 8.15 -13.64
C LEU A 175 10.96 9.32 -12.94
N PRO A 176 10.20 10.24 -12.30
CA PRO A 176 10.79 11.31 -11.52
C PRO A 176 11.67 10.77 -10.41
N ARG A 177 12.75 11.49 -10.08
CA ARG A 177 13.74 11.08 -9.08
C ARG A 177 13.06 10.87 -7.72
N LYS A 178 13.41 9.78 -7.03
CA LYS A 178 12.92 9.53 -5.67
C LYS A 178 13.50 10.59 -4.73
N VAL A 179 12.63 11.37 -4.11
CA VAL A 179 13.03 12.29 -3.04
C VAL A 179 12.87 11.57 -1.72
N GLN A 180 13.95 11.46 -0.98
CA GLN A 180 13.92 10.96 0.39
C GLN A 180 13.33 12.06 1.28
N LYS A 181 12.27 11.75 2.00
CA LYS A 181 11.71 12.69 2.98
C LYS A 181 12.35 12.43 4.33
N ASP A 182 12.76 13.48 5.00
CA ASP A 182 13.21 13.40 6.38
C ASP A 182 12.09 12.86 7.26
N ILE A 183 12.46 11.94 8.12
CA ILE A 183 11.54 11.36 9.08
C ILE A 183 11.32 12.37 10.19
N GLN A 184 10.08 12.75 10.39
CA GLN A 184 9.71 13.70 11.41
C GLN A 184 9.57 12.97 12.75
N THR A 185 10.44 13.30 13.69
CA THR A 185 10.36 12.88 15.11
C THR A 185 10.19 14.13 15.98
N LEU A 186 9.67 13.94 17.17
CA LEU A 186 9.60 15.01 18.17
C LEU A 186 10.98 15.16 18.84
N THR A 187 11.39 16.39 19.10
CA THR A 187 12.57 16.71 19.92
C THR A 187 12.26 16.50 21.41
N ASP A 188 13.29 16.41 22.26
CA ASP A 188 13.12 16.26 23.73
C ASP A 188 12.24 17.38 24.30
N GLU A 189 12.41 18.61 23.82
CA GLU A 189 11.59 19.74 24.27
C GLU A 189 10.14 19.61 23.81
N GLN A 190 9.91 19.20 22.56
CA GLN A 190 8.56 18.95 22.04
C GLN A 190 7.89 17.79 22.77
N ILE A 191 8.64 16.78 23.21
CA ILE A 191 8.12 15.66 24.02
C ILE A 191 7.64 16.18 25.38
N LYS A 192 8.43 17.02 26.07
CA LYS A 192 8.03 17.62 27.34
C LYS A 192 6.75 18.44 27.18
N GLN A 193 6.69 19.30 26.17
CA GLN A 193 5.51 20.09 25.87
C GLN A 193 4.30 19.22 25.47
N PHE A 194 4.53 18.14 24.71
CA PHE A 194 3.49 17.18 24.35
C PHE A 194 2.79 16.62 25.59
N PHE A 195 3.53 16.21 26.62
CA PHE A 195 2.93 15.69 27.86
C PHE A 195 2.12 16.73 28.62
N VAL A 196 2.49 18.00 28.56
CA VAL A 196 1.70 19.09 29.18
C VAL A 196 0.40 19.34 28.40
N VAL A 197 0.50 19.42 27.08
CA VAL A 197 -0.65 19.78 26.22
C VAL A 197 -1.64 18.64 26.11
N VAL A 198 -1.15 17.40 25.95
CA VAL A 198 -2.00 16.21 25.70
C VAL A 198 -2.91 15.89 26.87
N GLU A 199 -2.58 16.25 28.12
CA GLU A 199 -3.41 16.00 29.30
C GLU A 199 -4.83 16.59 29.19
N ARG A 200 -4.97 17.69 28.47
CA ARG A 200 -6.24 18.38 28.27
C ARG A 200 -7.07 17.81 27.10
N ASP A 201 -6.51 16.85 26.38
CA ASP A 201 -7.14 16.29 25.19
C ASP A 201 -7.88 14.99 25.52
N SER A 202 -9.09 14.82 24.97
CA SER A 202 -9.89 13.61 25.16
C SER A 202 -9.26 12.34 24.56
N TYR A 203 -8.33 12.52 23.62
CA TYR A 203 -7.55 11.42 23.00
C TYR A 203 -6.17 11.20 23.65
N ARG A 204 -5.92 11.80 24.84
CA ARG A 204 -4.64 11.70 25.55
C ARG A 204 -4.13 10.28 25.71
N SER A 205 -4.99 9.36 26.08
CA SER A 205 -4.61 7.98 26.41
C SER A 205 -4.07 7.23 25.18
N ILE A 206 -4.71 7.32 24.02
CA ILE A 206 -4.22 6.66 22.79
C ILE A 206 -2.94 7.32 22.26
N LEU A 207 -2.83 8.65 22.32
CA LEU A 207 -1.66 9.35 21.82
C LEU A 207 -0.42 9.05 22.69
N LYS A 208 -0.57 9.02 24.02
CA LYS A 208 0.48 8.57 24.94
C LYS A 208 0.83 7.10 24.72
N PHE A 209 -0.18 6.25 24.53
CA PHE A 209 0.02 4.83 24.27
C PHE A 209 0.87 4.60 23.02
N ILE A 210 0.58 5.30 21.91
CA ILE A 210 1.38 5.19 20.68
C ILE A 210 2.82 5.65 20.90
N LEU A 211 3.03 6.75 21.63
CA LEU A 211 4.36 7.26 21.93
C LEU A 211 5.17 6.30 22.82
N PHE A 212 4.56 5.66 23.82
CA PHE A 212 5.25 4.77 24.75
C PHE A 212 5.43 3.32 24.25
N SER A 213 4.63 2.88 23.28
CA SER A 213 4.66 1.51 22.76
C SER A 213 5.23 1.39 21.35
N GLY A 214 5.26 2.49 20.59
CA GLY A 214 5.68 2.50 19.20
C GLY A 214 4.77 1.71 18.26
N VAL A 215 3.56 1.33 18.66
CA VAL A 215 2.61 0.62 17.79
C VAL A 215 2.09 1.49 16.65
N ARG A 216 1.56 0.87 15.60
CA ARG A 216 0.90 1.62 14.53
C ARG A 216 -0.45 2.17 15.00
N GLU A 217 -0.88 3.28 14.44
CA GLU A 217 -2.18 3.88 14.74
C GLU A 217 -3.34 2.87 14.61
N SER A 218 -3.37 2.08 13.53
CA SER A 218 -4.39 1.04 13.33
C SER A 218 -4.33 -0.10 14.35
N GLU A 219 -3.14 -0.43 14.87
CA GLU A 219 -2.93 -1.40 15.95
C GLU A 219 -3.42 -0.83 17.29
N ALA A 220 -3.14 0.46 17.55
CA ALA A 220 -3.59 1.14 18.76
C ALA A 220 -5.12 1.28 18.80
N ILE A 221 -5.73 1.74 17.70
CA ILE A 221 -7.19 1.87 17.62
C ILE A 221 -7.87 0.50 17.72
N GLY A 222 -7.26 -0.53 17.14
CA GLY A 222 -7.76 -1.91 17.17
C GLY A 222 -7.46 -2.65 18.47
N LEU A 223 -6.72 -2.09 19.42
CA LEU A 223 -6.34 -2.78 20.66
C LEU A 223 -7.56 -3.09 21.53
N THR A 224 -7.67 -4.34 21.98
CA THR A 224 -8.75 -4.83 22.82
C THR A 224 -8.22 -5.27 24.20
N TRP A 225 -9.08 -5.36 25.20
CA TRP A 225 -8.65 -5.64 26.57
C TRP A 225 -8.08 -7.06 26.76
N ASP A 226 -8.46 -8.01 25.94
CA ASP A 226 -7.89 -9.37 25.91
C ASP A 226 -6.44 -9.41 25.43
N CYS A 227 -5.97 -8.35 24.77
CA CYS A 227 -4.56 -8.18 24.40
C CYS A 227 -3.65 -7.90 25.60
N ILE A 228 -4.19 -7.49 26.76
CA ILE A 228 -3.42 -6.92 27.86
C ILE A 228 -3.47 -7.87 29.05
N ASP A 229 -2.30 -8.41 29.39
CA ASP A 229 -2.09 -9.18 30.62
C ASP A 229 -1.47 -8.26 31.68
N PHE A 230 -2.30 -7.82 32.63
CA PHE A 230 -1.86 -6.95 33.72
C PHE A 230 -1.05 -7.68 34.80
N GLU A 231 -1.15 -9.00 34.90
CA GLU A 231 -0.41 -9.81 35.87
C GLU A 231 1.03 -10.03 35.38
N ARG A 232 1.17 -10.41 34.10
CA ARG A 232 2.48 -10.59 33.46
C ARG A 232 3.09 -9.28 33.00
N GLY A 233 2.32 -8.20 32.94
CA GLY A 233 2.77 -6.91 32.46
C GLY A 233 3.07 -6.91 30.96
N THR A 234 2.28 -7.61 30.16
CA THR A 234 2.54 -7.77 28.72
C THR A 234 1.35 -7.33 27.87
N ILE A 235 1.64 -6.93 26.62
CA ILE A 235 0.63 -6.55 25.62
C ILE A 235 0.91 -7.34 24.34
N ARG A 236 -0.07 -8.14 23.90
CA ARG A 236 0.00 -8.90 22.65
C ARG A 236 -0.62 -8.08 21.52
N ILE A 237 0.18 -7.77 20.51
CA ILE A 237 -0.29 -7.09 19.29
C ILE A 237 -0.42 -8.13 18.19
N TYR A 238 -1.67 -8.53 17.84
CA TYR A 238 -1.96 -9.57 16.85
C TYR A 238 -3.01 -9.17 15.83
N HIS A 239 -3.71 -8.05 16.04
CA HIS A 239 -4.69 -7.53 15.10
C HIS A 239 -4.62 -6.00 14.97
N GLN A 240 -5.38 -5.44 14.05
CA GLN A 240 -5.48 -4.02 13.76
C GLN A 240 -6.88 -3.68 13.27
N LEU A 241 -7.32 -2.44 13.48
CA LEU A 241 -8.58 -1.95 12.89
C LEU A 241 -8.33 -1.45 11.47
N LEU A 242 -9.02 -2.03 10.49
CA LEU A 242 -8.95 -1.64 9.09
C LEU A 242 -10.25 -1.04 8.60
N GLN A 243 -10.15 -0.01 7.78
CA GLN A 243 -11.29 0.56 7.09
C GLN A 243 -11.82 -0.40 6.01
N ARG A 244 -13.14 -0.54 5.96
CA ARG A 244 -13.92 -1.26 4.96
C ARG A 244 -14.94 -0.32 4.30
N PRO A 245 -15.62 -0.73 3.22
CA PRO A 245 -16.75 0.00 2.71
C PRO A 245 -17.83 0.20 3.81
N LYS A 246 -18.55 1.31 3.75
CA LYS A 246 -19.67 1.54 4.69
C LYS A 246 -20.74 0.44 4.60
N SER A 247 -20.96 -0.12 3.39
CA SER A 247 -21.84 -1.27 3.16
C SER A 247 -21.39 -2.55 3.87
N GLU A 248 -20.12 -2.64 4.28
CA GLU A 248 -19.54 -3.75 5.03
C GLU A 248 -19.24 -3.38 6.49
N GLY A 249 -19.92 -2.39 7.04
CA GLY A 249 -19.76 -1.95 8.43
C GLY A 249 -18.70 -0.87 8.67
N GLY A 250 -18.03 -0.37 7.61
CA GLY A 250 -17.06 0.75 7.68
C GLY A 250 -15.70 0.40 8.26
N TYR A 251 -15.64 -0.51 9.25
CA TYR A 251 -14.38 -0.96 9.89
C TYR A 251 -14.46 -2.44 10.27
N THR A 252 -13.31 -3.10 10.35
CA THR A 252 -13.19 -4.49 10.80
C THR A 252 -11.86 -4.72 11.51
N LEU A 253 -11.86 -5.56 12.54
CA LEU A 253 -10.63 -6.13 13.07
C LEU A 253 -10.07 -7.13 12.04
N ALA A 254 -8.79 -7.03 11.79
CA ALA A 254 -8.09 -7.89 10.84
C ALA A 254 -6.70 -8.26 11.37
N PRO A 255 -6.13 -9.39 10.95
CA PRO A 255 -4.75 -9.73 11.25
C PRO A 255 -3.78 -8.63 10.84
N LEU A 256 -2.59 -8.63 11.44
CA LEU A 256 -1.54 -7.68 11.11
C LEU A 256 -1.14 -7.80 9.62
N LYS A 257 -0.59 -6.73 9.08
CA LYS A 257 -0.24 -6.65 7.65
C LYS A 257 0.70 -7.78 7.18
N ASN A 258 1.57 -8.27 8.07
CA ASN A 258 2.56 -9.31 7.78
C ASN A 258 2.32 -10.57 8.62
N ASP A 259 1.13 -10.72 9.21
CA ASP A 259 0.70 -11.83 10.06
C ASP A 259 1.70 -12.18 11.20
N ARG A 260 2.53 -11.21 11.58
CA ARG A 260 3.50 -11.34 12.67
C ARG A 260 2.95 -10.66 13.91
N GLU A 261 2.40 -11.46 14.78
CA GLU A 261 2.10 -11.03 16.14
C GLU A 261 3.40 -10.74 16.91
N ARG A 262 3.29 -9.89 17.92
CA ARG A 262 4.38 -9.60 18.84
C ARG A 262 3.88 -9.34 20.23
N LEU A 263 4.71 -9.71 21.20
CA LEU A 263 4.51 -9.42 22.60
C LEU A 263 5.36 -8.22 22.99
N LEU A 264 4.74 -7.22 23.60
CA LEU A 264 5.42 -6.05 24.15
C LEU A 264 5.50 -6.20 25.66
N THR A 265 6.63 -5.81 26.21
CA THR A 265 6.81 -5.64 27.67
C THR A 265 6.91 -4.12 27.93
N PRO A 266 5.78 -3.45 28.16
CA PRO A 266 5.76 -2.00 28.32
C PRO A 266 6.30 -1.57 29.68
N PRO A 267 6.78 -0.31 29.82
CA PRO A 267 7.16 0.22 31.11
C PRO A 267 5.96 0.29 32.07
N PRO A 268 6.17 0.22 33.39
CA PRO A 268 5.09 0.29 34.40
C PRO A 268 4.17 1.49 34.24
N THR A 269 4.70 2.64 33.82
CA THR A 269 3.93 3.86 33.54
C THR A 269 2.86 3.64 32.45
N LEU A 270 3.15 2.84 31.41
CA LEU A 270 2.19 2.54 30.37
C LEU A 270 1.09 1.59 30.86
N LEU A 271 1.43 0.63 31.73
CA LEU A 271 0.44 -0.23 32.37
C LEU A 271 -0.48 0.56 33.30
N ALA A 272 0.07 1.54 34.04
CA ALA A 272 -0.73 2.45 34.87
C ALA A 272 -1.72 3.27 34.04
N LEU A 273 -1.26 3.83 32.92
CA LEU A 273 -2.13 4.54 31.97
C LEU A 273 -3.27 3.66 31.45
N LEU A 274 -3.00 2.38 31.16
CA LEU A 274 -4.03 1.44 30.70
C LEU A 274 -5.01 1.08 31.81
N LYS A 275 -4.57 0.96 33.05
CA LYS A 275 -5.46 0.77 34.22
C LYS A 275 -6.36 1.96 34.44
N GLU A 276 -5.82 3.19 34.36
CA GLU A 276 -6.59 4.43 34.42
C GLU A 276 -7.63 4.50 33.30
N ARG A 277 -7.21 4.19 32.04
CA ARG A 277 -8.13 4.14 30.90
C ARG A 277 -9.27 3.14 31.09
N LYS A 278 -8.98 1.95 31.66
CA LYS A 278 -9.99 0.95 31.96
C LYS A 278 -11.03 1.49 32.95
N HIS A 279 -10.56 2.17 34.00
CA HIS A 279 -11.42 2.81 34.98
C HIS A 279 -12.30 3.93 34.35
N GLU A 280 -11.71 4.82 33.55
CA GLU A 280 -12.44 5.85 32.82
C GLU A 280 -13.53 5.26 31.92
N GLN A 281 -13.19 4.19 31.17
CA GLN A 281 -14.13 3.54 30.26
C GLN A 281 -15.31 2.91 31.02
N MET A 282 -15.07 2.31 32.18
CA MET A 282 -16.15 1.78 33.02
C MET A 282 -17.05 2.90 33.55
N GLN A 283 -16.51 4.05 33.93
CA GLN A 283 -17.31 5.22 34.30
C GLN A 283 -18.15 5.76 33.11
N GLN A 284 -17.53 5.84 31.91
CA GLN A 284 -18.22 6.25 30.68
C GLN A 284 -19.40 5.31 30.38
N ARG A 285 -19.19 3.99 30.50
CA ARG A 285 -20.23 2.99 30.33
C ARG A 285 -21.39 3.18 31.30
N MET A 286 -21.06 3.39 32.57
CA MET A 286 -22.10 3.62 33.60
C MET A 286 -22.93 4.89 33.29
N LYS A 287 -22.28 5.95 32.82
CA LYS A 287 -22.95 7.20 32.42
C LYS A 287 -23.80 7.03 31.16
N ALA A 288 -23.30 6.31 30.14
CA ALA A 288 -23.99 6.09 28.88
C ALA A 288 -25.20 5.13 29.02
N GLY A 289 -25.14 4.19 29.99
CA GLY A 289 -26.23 3.22 30.21
C GLY A 289 -26.60 2.47 28.94
N LEU A 290 -27.88 2.56 28.54
CA LEU A 290 -28.38 1.92 27.32
C LEU A 290 -27.83 2.49 26.01
N ALA A 291 -27.23 3.68 26.04
CA ALA A 291 -26.59 4.29 24.87
C ALA A 291 -25.14 3.78 24.65
N TRP A 292 -24.64 2.90 25.53
CA TRP A 292 -23.36 2.27 25.32
C TRP A 292 -23.45 1.23 24.21
N HIS A 293 -22.76 1.46 23.10
CA HIS A 293 -22.78 0.54 21.98
C HIS A 293 -21.81 -0.63 22.20
N GLY A 294 -20.58 -0.35 22.63
CA GLY A 294 -19.53 -1.33 22.87
C GLY A 294 -19.39 -2.36 21.75
N TRP A 295 -18.21 -2.81 21.45
CA TRP A 295 -18.05 -3.94 20.52
C TRP A 295 -18.10 -5.23 21.36
N GLY A 296 -19.10 -6.07 21.09
CA GLY A 296 -19.36 -7.29 21.85
C GLY A 296 -20.53 -7.18 22.85
N SER A 297 -21.04 -8.32 23.27
CA SER A 297 -22.07 -8.41 24.32
C SER A 297 -21.49 -8.04 25.69
N ALA A 298 -22.34 -7.78 26.66
CA ALA A 298 -21.92 -7.52 28.04
C ALA A 298 -21.08 -8.69 28.62
N GLU A 299 -21.25 -9.90 28.08
CA GLU A 299 -20.55 -11.11 28.46
C GLU A 299 -19.14 -11.19 27.86
N GLU A 300 -18.84 -10.44 26.78
CA GLU A 300 -17.55 -10.42 26.08
C GLU A 300 -16.73 -9.17 26.41
N GLN A 301 -16.71 -8.73 27.67
CA GLN A 301 -16.02 -7.49 28.09
C GLN A 301 -14.53 -7.44 27.71
N ASN A 302 -13.89 -8.60 27.58
CA ASN A 302 -12.48 -8.67 27.21
C ASN A 302 -12.21 -8.37 25.73
N THR A 303 -13.22 -8.41 24.86
CA THR A 303 -13.09 -8.10 23.43
C THR A 303 -13.33 -6.63 23.11
N TRP A 304 -13.65 -5.81 24.12
CA TRP A 304 -13.85 -4.39 23.91
C TRP A 304 -12.56 -3.66 23.57
N PHE A 305 -12.71 -2.65 22.72
CA PHE A 305 -11.59 -1.74 22.43
C PHE A 305 -11.12 -1.01 23.69
N VAL A 306 -9.81 -0.88 23.82
CA VAL A 306 -9.19 -0.10 24.91
C VAL A 306 -9.48 1.39 24.75
N PHE A 307 -9.41 1.89 23.51
CA PHE A 307 -9.62 3.29 23.18
C PHE A 307 -10.94 3.48 22.45
N THR A 308 -11.93 4.02 23.18
CA THR A 308 -13.29 4.21 22.68
C THR A 308 -13.77 5.63 22.91
N THR A 309 -14.79 6.01 22.13
CA THR A 309 -15.63 7.16 22.40
C THR A 309 -16.36 7.00 23.74
N GLU A 310 -17.05 8.05 24.18
CA GLU A 310 -17.90 8.03 25.38
C GLU A 310 -19.09 7.06 25.28
N PHE A 311 -19.45 6.61 24.06
CA PHE A 311 -20.48 5.62 23.80
C PHE A 311 -19.96 4.21 23.52
N GLY A 312 -18.64 3.97 23.63
CA GLY A 312 -18.05 2.65 23.46
C GLY A 312 -17.64 2.30 22.03
N ASP A 313 -17.83 3.19 21.06
CA ASP A 313 -17.40 2.98 19.69
C ASP A 313 -15.88 3.13 19.58
N HIS A 314 -15.25 2.42 18.65
CA HIS A 314 -13.82 2.61 18.34
C HIS A 314 -13.54 4.04 17.86
N TYR A 315 -12.32 4.51 18.07
CA TYR A 315 -11.91 5.79 17.49
C TYR A 315 -11.83 5.73 15.95
N CYS A 316 -12.18 6.84 15.30
CA CYS A 316 -11.94 7.03 13.88
C CYS A 316 -10.48 7.48 13.67
N PRO A 317 -9.70 6.87 12.75
CA PRO A 317 -8.33 7.29 12.47
C PRO A 317 -8.21 8.77 12.12
N GLN A 318 -9.13 9.33 11.34
CA GLN A 318 -9.12 10.74 11.00
C GLN A 318 -9.23 11.64 12.24
N THR A 319 -10.08 11.27 13.20
CA THR A 319 -10.25 12.04 14.43
C THR A 319 -8.99 11.97 15.31
N VAL A 320 -8.35 10.80 15.44
CA VAL A 320 -7.05 10.66 16.13
C VAL A 320 -5.99 11.56 15.48
N TYR A 321 -5.95 11.57 14.14
CA TYR A 321 -5.06 12.44 13.38
C TYR A 321 -5.33 13.91 13.64
N ASP A 322 -6.59 14.35 13.64
CA ASP A 322 -6.96 15.77 13.83
C ASP A 322 -6.63 16.25 15.25
N HIS A 323 -6.88 15.42 16.28
CA HIS A 323 -6.47 15.69 17.65
C HIS A 323 -4.95 15.82 17.77
N PHE A 324 -4.20 14.87 17.22
CA PHE A 324 -2.73 14.96 17.23
C PHE A 324 -2.24 16.21 16.49
N LYS A 325 -2.80 16.56 15.32
CA LYS A 325 -2.40 17.76 14.56
C LYS A 325 -2.64 19.04 15.33
N ARG A 326 -3.69 19.12 16.14
CA ARG A 326 -3.95 20.27 17.02
C ARG A 326 -2.85 20.39 18.09
N ILE A 327 -2.48 19.27 18.73
CA ILE A 327 -1.39 19.23 19.71
C ILE A 327 -0.05 19.55 19.02
N ALA A 328 0.24 18.95 17.88
CA ALA A 328 1.48 19.16 17.14
C ALA A 328 1.72 20.63 16.77
N ARG A 329 0.66 21.38 16.42
CA ARG A 329 0.77 22.83 16.19
C ARG A 329 1.14 23.60 17.47
N GLN A 330 0.55 23.22 18.62
CA GLN A 330 0.82 23.90 19.89
C GLN A 330 2.26 23.68 20.39
N ILE A 331 2.89 22.58 20.03
CA ILE A 331 4.28 22.26 20.42
C ILE A 331 5.30 22.58 19.32
N GLY A 332 4.90 23.33 18.26
CA GLY A 332 5.81 23.68 17.15
C GLY A 332 6.28 22.48 16.31
N ALA A 333 5.50 21.39 16.26
CA ALA A 333 5.79 20.18 15.48
C ALA A 333 4.84 20.03 14.29
N GLU A 334 4.56 21.10 13.57
CA GLU A 334 3.51 21.14 12.53
C GLU A 334 3.65 20.08 11.42
N LYS A 335 4.89 19.69 11.08
CA LYS A 335 5.15 18.67 10.06
C LYS A 335 4.92 17.25 10.57
N ALA A 336 4.85 17.04 11.90
CA ALA A 336 4.62 15.75 12.51
C ALA A 336 3.18 15.24 12.25
N ASN A 337 3.02 13.93 12.26
CA ASN A 337 1.74 13.22 12.20
C ASN A 337 1.72 12.10 13.24
N VAL A 338 0.60 11.38 13.40
CA VAL A 338 0.48 10.31 14.41
C VAL A 338 1.61 9.28 14.28
N HIS A 339 2.03 8.95 13.05
CA HIS A 339 3.14 8.02 12.84
C HIS A 339 4.49 8.55 13.32
N SER A 340 4.62 9.90 13.46
CA SER A 340 5.81 10.53 14.05
C SER A 340 6.00 10.16 15.53
N LEU A 341 4.92 9.88 16.28
CA LEU A 341 5.01 9.37 17.65
C LEU A 341 5.75 8.01 17.70
N ARG A 342 5.41 7.12 16.77
CA ARG A 342 6.09 5.84 16.63
C ARG A 342 7.55 6.00 16.19
N HIS A 343 7.84 6.94 15.30
CA HIS A 343 9.22 7.26 14.92
C HIS A 343 10.00 7.81 16.11
N THR A 344 9.37 8.68 16.91
CA THR A 344 9.95 9.20 18.14
C THR A 344 10.26 8.08 19.13
N TYR A 345 9.34 7.15 19.37
CA TYR A 345 9.60 5.96 20.20
C TYR A 345 10.85 5.21 19.73
N ALA A 346 10.97 4.92 18.45
CA ALA A 346 12.12 4.19 17.93
C ALA A 346 13.45 4.92 18.15
N VAL A 347 13.46 6.24 17.92
CA VAL A 347 14.64 7.07 18.18
C VAL A 347 15.00 7.07 19.67
N LEU A 348 14.00 7.26 20.54
CA LEU A 348 14.21 7.24 22.00
C LEU A 348 14.77 5.90 22.46
N CYS A 349 14.25 4.78 22.01
CA CYS A 349 14.77 3.45 22.35
C CYS A 349 16.25 3.32 21.96
N LEU A 350 16.61 3.67 20.72
CA LEU A 350 18.00 3.61 20.26
C LEU A 350 18.91 4.58 21.03
N GLN A 351 18.44 5.80 21.34
CA GLN A 351 19.20 6.78 22.12
C GLN A 351 19.44 6.33 23.56
N ASN A 352 18.50 5.56 24.13
CA ASN A 352 18.63 4.98 25.47
C ASN A 352 19.40 3.64 25.49
N GLY A 353 19.94 3.20 24.36
CA GLY A 353 20.85 2.06 24.29
C GLY A 353 20.22 0.74 23.91
N ASP A 354 18.94 0.70 23.55
CA ASP A 354 18.31 -0.51 23.03
C ASP A 354 19.00 -0.95 21.74
N ASP A 355 19.19 -2.25 21.57
CA ASP A 355 19.72 -2.78 20.33
C ASP A 355 18.69 -2.68 19.18
N VAL A 356 19.19 -2.55 17.95
CA VAL A 356 18.36 -2.36 16.75
C VAL A 356 17.36 -3.51 16.55
N LYS A 357 17.72 -4.74 16.94
CA LYS A 357 16.87 -5.93 16.77
C LYS A 357 15.71 -5.93 17.75
N THR A 358 15.95 -5.51 18.99
CA THR A 358 14.91 -5.29 20.00
C THR A 358 13.92 -4.22 19.54
N VAL A 359 14.42 -3.06 19.08
CA VAL A 359 13.56 -1.99 18.53
C VAL A 359 12.78 -2.48 17.31
N GLN A 360 13.43 -3.23 16.40
CA GLN A 360 12.76 -3.85 15.27
C GLN A 360 11.62 -4.76 15.69
N SER A 361 11.86 -5.62 16.69
CA SER A 361 10.87 -6.57 17.21
C SER A 361 9.68 -5.82 17.82
N ASN A 362 9.92 -4.85 18.70
CA ASN A 362 8.88 -4.04 19.33
C ASN A 362 8.01 -3.30 18.31
N LEU A 363 8.65 -2.76 17.27
CA LEU A 363 7.94 -2.09 16.19
C LEU A 363 7.24 -3.05 15.22
N GLY A 364 7.64 -4.31 15.13
CA GLY A 364 7.16 -5.26 14.13
C GLY A 364 7.57 -4.84 12.72
N HIS A 365 8.84 -4.41 12.53
CA HIS A 365 9.40 -4.14 11.21
C HIS A 365 9.84 -5.45 10.55
N ALA A 366 9.64 -5.57 9.24
CA ALA A 366 9.98 -6.78 8.50
C ALA A 366 11.49 -7.05 8.48
N THR A 367 12.33 -6.00 8.47
CA THR A 367 13.79 -6.08 8.42
C THR A 367 14.43 -5.06 9.35
N ALA A 368 15.60 -5.40 9.91
CA ALA A 368 16.43 -4.47 10.69
C ALA A 368 17.00 -3.36 9.81
N ALA A 369 17.26 -3.64 8.52
CA ALA A 369 17.70 -2.64 7.55
C ALA A 369 16.73 -1.46 7.49
N PHE A 370 15.41 -1.70 7.52
CA PHE A 370 14.43 -0.61 7.56
C PHE A 370 14.57 0.26 8.82
N THR A 371 14.84 -0.34 9.98
CA THR A 371 15.07 0.40 11.22
C THR A 371 16.36 1.22 11.13
N LEU A 372 17.43 0.65 10.57
CA LEU A 372 18.71 1.34 10.36
C LEU A 372 18.60 2.45 9.31
N ASP A 373 17.97 2.20 8.18
CA ASP A 373 17.79 3.20 7.10
C ASP A 373 16.96 4.40 7.59
N VAL A 374 16.00 4.15 8.48
CA VAL A 374 15.10 5.16 9.02
C VAL A 374 15.72 5.93 10.18
N TYR A 375 16.51 5.26 11.01
CA TYR A 375 17.01 5.80 12.27
C TYR A 375 18.53 5.76 12.41
N GLY A 376 19.26 5.24 11.42
CA GLY A 376 20.72 5.13 11.43
C GLY A 376 21.47 6.46 11.43
N HIS A 377 20.77 7.58 11.24
CA HIS A 377 21.32 8.92 11.38
C HIS A 377 21.27 9.44 12.84
N VAL A 378 20.89 8.59 13.79
CA VAL A 378 20.85 8.92 15.21
C VAL A 378 22.28 8.93 15.76
N SER A 379 22.85 9.97 15.64
CA SER A 379 23.41 11.04 16.38
C SER A 379 24.83 10.82 16.93
N GLU A 380 25.59 11.89 16.82
CA GLU A 380 26.82 12.19 17.54
C GLU A 380 26.76 11.80 19.03
N LYS A 381 25.59 11.99 19.67
CA LYS A 381 25.34 11.57 21.07
C LYS A 381 25.51 10.06 21.27
N MET A 382 24.97 9.18 20.38
CA MET A 382 25.17 7.74 20.52
C MET A 382 26.63 7.32 20.38
N ARG A 383 27.39 8.01 19.51
CA ARG A 383 28.84 7.79 19.39
C ARG A 383 29.56 8.17 20.67
N GLN A 384 29.24 9.33 21.24
CA GLN A 384 29.79 9.79 22.50
C GLN A 384 29.44 8.88 23.67
N ASP A 385 28.16 8.44 23.78
CA ASP A 385 27.70 7.50 24.78
C ASP A 385 28.36 6.11 24.64
N SER A 386 28.60 5.65 23.41
CA SER A 386 29.36 4.43 23.15
C SER A 386 30.82 4.56 23.61
N ALA A 387 31.45 5.70 23.31
CA ALA A 387 32.81 5.98 23.78
C ALA A 387 32.87 6.04 25.30
N ASN A 388 31.90 6.69 25.95
CA ASN A 388 31.81 6.80 27.41
C ASN A 388 31.59 5.43 28.09
N ARG A 389 30.76 4.56 27.51
CA ARG A 389 30.58 3.16 27.98
C ARG A 389 31.85 2.34 27.86
N MET A 390 32.58 2.49 26.74
CA MET A 390 33.87 1.81 26.56
C MET A 390 34.91 2.31 27.56
N GLU A 391 34.98 3.62 27.78
CA GLU A 391 35.87 4.22 28.77
C GLU A 391 35.56 3.71 30.21
N ALA A 392 34.27 3.65 30.55
CA ALA A 392 33.84 3.11 31.86
C ALA A 392 34.23 1.63 32.00
N TYR A 393 34.05 0.84 30.94
CA TYR A 393 34.47 -0.56 30.93
C TYR A 393 35.98 -0.68 31.08
N MET A 394 36.77 0.09 30.35
CA MET A 394 38.23 0.10 30.42
C MET A 394 38.70 0.47 31.86
N ARG A 395 38.12 1.52 32.45
CA ARG A 395 38.45 1.91 33.83
C ARG A 395 38.12 0.83 34.85
N SER A 396 36.98 0.18 34.76
CA SER A 396 36.57 -0.85 35.73
C SER A 396 37.31 -2.17 35.57
N THR A 397 37.64 -2.54 34.32
CA THR A 397 38.15 -3.89 34.00
C THR A 397 39.66 -3.92 33.84
N VAL A 398 40.24 -2.88 33.19
CA VAL A 398 41.67 -2.84 32.86
C VAL A 398 42.47 -2.06 33.90
N TYR A 399 41.97 -0.89 34.29
CA TYR A 399 42.70 -0.02 35.24
C TYR A 399 42.29 -0.20 36.70
N GLY A 400 41.11 -0.79 37.00
CA GLY A 400 40.67 -1.05 38.39
C GLY A 400 41.43 -2.16 39.12
N LYS A 401 42.29 -2.91 38.45
CA LYS A 401 43.15 -3.95 39.04
C LYS A 401 44.52 -3.46 39.50
N THR A 402 44.86 -2.19 39.29
CA THR A 402 46.20 -1.65 39.60
C THR A 402 46.30 -0.92 40.93
N GLN A 403 45.25 -0.94 41.79
CA GLN A 403 45.30 -0.30 43.14
C GLN A 403 45.27 -1.24 44.31
N ASN A 404 45.49 -2.57 44.14
CA ASN A 404 45.70 -3.52 45.20
C ASN A 404 46.96 -4.33 44.91
N GLY A 405 48.10 -3.70 45.01
CA GLY A 405 49.42 -4.30 44.98
C GLY A 405 50.33 -3.54 45.97
#